data_3f33a3a950bf687848d02c79accf1095
#
_entry.id   3f33a3a950bf687848d02c79accf1095
#
_cell.length_a   1.000
_cell.length_b   1.000
_cell.length_c   1.000
_cell.angle_alpha   90.00
_cell.angle_beta   90.00
_cell.angle_gamma   90.00
#
_symmetry.space_group_name_H-M   'P 1'
#
loop_
_entity.id
_entity.type
_entity.pdbx_description
1 polymer ?
#
loop_
_entity_poly.entity_id
_entity_poly.type
_entity_poly.pdbx_seq_one_letter_code
_entity_poly.pdbx_strand_id
1 'polypeptide(L)'
;KKAEKEGYIGIAGPLQAHIVLGRCYLEFSEIDEAYASIVRARDLAKEWKQWPWYFVAEGILIRLVVSMGDYPRATEMIRKMRSDFSEQHISMDSAWIVDMSEIYLRYTLKDYDRVEILLNRTPDTAFTKLIRDEVAVRNGRNPKEMNIEKLPDSTPREKLRKFIKMAEAVSDRENECSLIMQQALNLGSEIGAYETFVRQSEPLTNVILKIAGKQPTIYLEELSRLITQRIKTKHQSTGSLKENLTSRELEIVKHLSTAKPISTIAKSLHIS
;
A
#
# COMPACT_ATOMS: atom_id res chain seq x y z
N LYS A 1 -20.94 3.73 17.91
CA LYS A 1 -22.44 3.66 17.84
C LYS A 1 -23.12 4.46 18.97
N LYS A 2 -22.74 4.28 20.27
CA LYS A 2 -23.35 5.03 21.38
C LYS A 2 -22.98 6.51 21.31
N ALA A 3 -21.70 6.84 21.18
CA ALA A 3 -21.19 8.20 21.07
C ALA A 3 -21.71 8.93 19.81
N GLU A 4 -21.90 8.22 18.70
CA GLU A 4 -22.53 8.75 17.48
C GLU A 4 -23.99 9.17 17.72
N LYS A 5 -24.77 8.34 18.45
CA LYS A 5 -26.18 8.62 18.77
C LYS A 5 -26.33 9.78 19.76
N GLU A 6 -25.38 9.99 20.63
CA GLU A 6 -25.38 11.04 21.65
C GLU A 6 -24.86 12.39 21.13
N GLY A 7 -24.48 12.48 19.82
CA GLY A 7 -24.12 13.75 19.18
C GLY A 7 -22.84 14.40 19.72
N TYR A 8 -21.85 13.60 20.09
CA TYR A 8 -20.54 14.12 20.52
C TYR A 8 -19.77 14.77 19.35
N ILE A 9 -20.32 15.86 18.84
CA ILE A 9 -19.84 16.55 17.61
C ILE A 9 -18.45 17.19 17.80
N GLY A 10 -17.99 17.39 19.01
CA GLY A 10 -16.67 18.00 19.26
C GLY A 10 -15.55 17.00 19.53
N ILE A 11 -15.86 15.71 19.63
CA ILE A 11 -14.90 14.68 20.00
C ILE A 11 -14.69 13.75 18.78
N ALA A 12 -13.49 13.76 18.20
CA ALA A 12 -13.11 12.87 17.10
C ALA A 12 -13.11 11.37 17.48
N GLY A 13 -13.50 11.01 18.69
CA GLY A 13 -13.46 9.67 19.24
C GLY A 13 -14.13 8.57 18.39
N PRO A 14 -15.42 8.71 17.99
CA PRO A 14 -16.08 7.70 17.17
C PRO A 14 -15.42 7.53 15.81
N LEU A 15 -15.01 8.63 15.21
CA LEU A 15 -14.32 8.66 13.91
C LEU A 15 -12.96 7.99 14.01
N GLN A 16 -12.16 8.33 15.02
CA GLN A 16 -10.87 7.69 15.28
C GLN A 16 -11.03 6.20 15.57
N ALA A 17 -12.06 5.82 16.33
CA ALA A 17 -12.36 4.42 16.61
C ALA A 17 -12.61 3.63 15.31
N HIS A 18 -13.39 4.17 14.35
CA HIS A 18 -13.60 3.53 13.06
C HIS A 18 -12.33 3.44 12.22
N ILE A 19 -11.47 4.47 12.24
CA ILE A 19 -10.16 4.40 11.57
C ILE A 19 -9.28 3.31 12.17
N VAL A 20 -9.21 3.24 13.51
CA VAL A 20 -8.42 2.22 14.20
C VAL A 20 -8.96 0.82 13.92
N LEU A 21 -10.27 0.61 14.03
CA LEU A 21 -10.92 -0.66 13.71
C LEU A 21 -10.65 -1.08 12.26
N GLY A 22 -10.84 -0.18 11.29
CA GLY A 22 -10.56 -0.48 9.89
C GLY A 22 -9.11 -0.87 9.64
N ARG A 23 -8.16 -0.23 10.34
CA ARG A 23 -6.74 -0.61 10.27
C ARG A 23 -6.46 -1.97 10.94
N CYS A 24 -7.14 -2.30 12.02
CA CYS A 24 -7.03 -3.62 12.64
C CYS A 24 -7.58 -4.71 11.69
N TYR A 25 -8.77 -4.51 11.13
CA TYR A 25 -9.33 -5.43 10.14
C TYR A 25 -8.41 -5.62 8.93
N LEU A 26 -7.77 -4.54 8.44
CA LEU A 26 -6.76 -4.65 7.38
C LEU A 26 -5.60 -5.55 7.77
N GLU A 27 -5.08 -5.45 9.00
CA GLU A 27 -3.99 -6.33 9.45
C GLU A 27 -4.41 -7.78 9.55
N PHE A 28 -5.69 -8.04 9.87
CA PHE A 28 -6.26 -9.39 9.89
C PHE A 28 -6.69 -9.90 8.51
N SER A 29 -6.46 -9.13 7.44
CA SER A 29 -6.95 -9.41 6.07
C SER A 29 -8.48 -9.50 5.94
N GLU A 30 -9.22 -8.92 6.87
CA GLU A 30 -10.69 -8.77 6.83
C GLU A 30 -11.03 -7.52 6.01
N ILE A 31 -10.96 -7.65 4.68
CA ILE A 31 -10.96 -6.52 3.75
C ILE A 31 -12.33 -5.80 3.72
N ASP A 32 -13.42 -6.54 3.76
CA ASP A 32 -14.78 -5.99 3.69
C ASP A 32 -15.12 -5.21 4.96
N GLU A 33 -14.78 -5.73 6.14
CA GLU A 33 -14.93 -5.07 7.43
C GLU A 33 -14.04 -3.83 7.53
N ALA A 34 -12.82 -3.92 7.03
CA ALA A 34 -11.90 -2.79 6.96
C ALA A 34 -12.50 -1.68 6.09
N TYR A 35 -12.97 -2.03 4.89
CA TYR A 35 -13.59 -1.09 3.97
C TYR A 35 -14.81 -0.40 4.60
N ALA A 36 -15.75 -1.19 5.16
CA ALA A 36 -16.95 -0.66 5.80
C ALA A 36 -16.62 0.29 6.97
N SER A 37 -15.66 -0.08 7.82
CA SER A 37 -15.21 0.77 8.93
C SER A 37 -14.61 2.09 8.46
N ILE A 38 -13.73 2.06 7.46
CA ILE A 38 -13.07 3.28 6.96
C ILE A 38 -14.06 4.18 6.21
N VAL A 39 -14.98 3.60 5.43
CA VAL A 39 -16.07 4.35 4.79
C VAL A 39 -16.91 5.08 5.84
N ARG A 40 -17.26 4.39 6.94
CA ARG A 40 -18.01 5.02 8.04
C ARG A 40 -17.23 6.18 8.67
N ALA A 41 -15.94 6.02 8.90
CA ALA A 41 -15.08 7.09 9.40
C ALA A 41 -15.06 8.30 8.45
N ARG A 42 -14.89 8.04 7.15
CA ARG A 42 -14.90 9.07 6.11
C ARG A 42 -16.20 9.87 6.10
N ASP A 43 -17.33 9.16 6.13
CA ASP A 43 -18.64 9.78 6.04
C ASP A 43 -18.94 10.64 7.28
N LEU A 44 -18.60 10.16 8.48
CA LEU A 44 -18.66 10.94 9.71
C LEU A 44 -17.75 12.16 9.66
N ALA A 45 -16.52 12.00 9.16
CA ALA A 45 -15.58 13.11 9.03
C ALA A 45 -16.12 14.20 8.10
N LYS A 46 -16.77 13.80 6.99
CA LYS A 46 -17.41 14.72 6.05
C LYS A 46 -18.61 15.43 6.67
N GLU A 47 -19.49 14.68 7.32
CA GLU A 47 -20.68 15.19 8.01
C GLU A 47 -20.29 16.24 9.08
N TRP A 48 -19.25 15.94 9.87
CA TRP A 48 -18.77 16.81 10.94
C TRP A 48 -17.73 17.83 10.49
N LYS A 49 -17.47 17.95 9.19
CA LYS A 49 -16.48 18.86 8.59
C LYS A 49 -15.08 18.71 9.20
N GLN A 50 -14.74 17.49 9.61
CA GLN A 50 -13.41 17.13 10.15
C GLN A 50 -12.47 16.76 9.01
N TRP A 51 -12.12 17.72 8.17
CA TRP A 51 -11.40 17.52 6.92
C TRP A 51 -10.07 16.77 7.05
N PRO A 52 -9.22 17.03 8.06
CA PRO A 52 -8.00 16.26 8.22
C PRO A 52 -8.25 14.75 8.32
N TRP A 53 -9.30 14.37 9.07
CA TRP A 53 -9.68 12.96 9.24
C TRP A 53 -10.35 12.39 7.99
N TYR A 54 -11.10 13.19 7.24
CA TYR A 54 -11.64 12.81 5.94
C TYR A 54 -10.51 12.38 5.00
N PHE A 55 -9.44 13.19 4.88
CA PHE A 55 -8.31 12.85 4.02
C PHE A 55 -7.49 11.66 4.52
N VAL A 56 -7.38 11.48 5.84
CA VAL A 56 -6.77 10.27 6.41
C VAL A 56 -7.57 9.03 6.02
N ALA A 57 -8.90 9.07 6.13
CA ALA A 57 -9.77 7.95 5.76
C ALA A 57 -9.71 7.65 4.25
N GLU A 58 -9.80 8.69 3.40
CA GLU A 58 -9.65 8.54 1.94
C GLU A 58 -8.28 7.96 1.57
N GLY A 59 -7.20 8.39 2.20
CA GLY A 59 -5.87 7.84 1.98
C GLY A 59 -5.77 6.34 2.34
N ILE A 60 -6.49 5.88 3.36
CA ILE A 60 -6.55 4.45 3.71
C ILE A 60 -7.37 3.69 2.66
N LEU A 61 -8.52 4.23 2.22
CA LEU A 61 -9.33 3.62 1.17
C LEU A 61 -8.57 3.50 -0.14
N ILE A 62 -7.82 4.53 -0.54
CA ILE A 62 -6.96 4.49 -1.72
C ILE A 62 -5.94 3.35 -1.62
N ARG A 63 -5.25 3.21 -0.48
CA ARG A 63 -4.30 2.10 -0.27
C ARG A 63 -4.97 0.73 -0.37
N LEU A 64 -6.18 0.61 0.14
CA LEU A 64 -6.96 -0.62 0.07
C LEU A 64 -7.30 -0.95 -1.39
N VAL A 65 -7.80 0.02 -2.16
CA VAL A 65 -8.10 -0.13 -3.59
C VAL A 65 -6.84 -0.47 -4.39
N VAL A 66 -5.70 0.18 -4.12
CA VAL A 66 -4.41 -0.17 -4.72
C VAL A 66 -4.00 -1.60 -4.38
N SER A 67 -4.20 -2.04 -3.13
CA SER A 67 -3.87 -3.41 -2.73
C SER A 67 -4.73 -4.46 -3.43
N MET A 68 -5.94 -4.11 -3.85
CA MET A 68 -6.82 -4.95 -4.66
C MET A 68 -6.45 -4.97 -6.15
N GLY A 69 -5.51 -4.10 -6.58
CA GLY A 69 -5.08 -3.99 -7.98
C GLY A 69 -5.97 -3.09 -8.84
N ASP A 70 -6.95 -2.41 -8.28
CA ASP A 70 -7.83 -1.48 -9.02
C ASP A 70 -7.18 -0.09 -9.14
N TYR A 71 -6.12 -0.03 -9.93
CA TYR A 71 -5.35 1.21 -10.15
C TYR A 71 -6.12 2.34 -10.82
N PRO A 72 -7.02 2.08 -11.78
CA PRO A 72 -7.86 3.12 -12.37
C PRO A 72 -8.74 3.80 -11.31
N ARG A 73 -9.41 3.03 -10.47
CA ARG A 73 -10.23 3.54 -9.36
C ARG A 73 -9.39 4.32 -8.35
N ALA A 74 -8.22 3.81 -7.98
CA ALA A 74 -7.31 4.51 -7.08
C ALA A 74 -6.87 5.87 -7.64
N THR A 75 -6.58 5.94 -8.95
CA THR A 75 -6.22 7.18 -9.64
C THR A 75 -7.35 8.21 -9.59
N GLU A 76 -8.58 7.78 -9.86
CA GLU A 76 -9.75 8.66 -9.80
C GLU A 76 -10.01 9.16 -8.37
N MET A 77 -9.86 8.28 -7.37
CA MET A 77 -9.98 8.67 -5.96
C MET A 77 -8.93 9.72 -5.56
N ILE A 78 -7.67 9.58 -6.01
CA ILE A 78 -6.62 10.58 -5.76
C ILE A 78 -6.97 11.91 -6.44
N ARG A 79 -7.46 11.89 -7.68
CA ARG A 79 -7.88 13.08 -8.41
C ARG A 79 -8.98 13.83 -7.65
N LYS A 80 -10.01 13.09 -7.19
CA LYS A 80 -11.09 13.64 -6.39
C LYS A 80 -10.58 14.19 -5.06
N MET A 81 -9.73 13.46 -4.35
CA MET A 81 -9.14 13.89 -3.10
C MET A 81 -8.38 15.21 -3.23
N ARG A 82 -7.66 15.44 -4.37
CA ARG A 82 -7.01 16.73 -4.66
C ARG A 82 -8.00 17.86 -4.90
N SER A 83 -9.11 17.61 -5.61
CA SER A 83 -10.18 18.58 -5.81
C SER A 83 -10.81 18.98 -4.49
N ASP A 84 -11.24 17.98 -3.70
CA ASP A 84 -11.84 18.19 -2.38
C ASP A 84 -10.88 18.99 -1.45
N PHE A 85 -9.57 18.69 -1.51
CA PHE A 85 -8.56 19.41 -0.73
C PHE A 85 -8.50 20.90 -1.09
N SER A 86 -8.51 21.22 -2.37
CA SER A 86 -8.49 22.59 -2.87
C SER A 86 -9.77 23.36 -2.52
N GLU A 87 -10.92 22.71 -2.65
CA GLU A 87 -12.23 23.30 -2.38
C GLU A 87 -12.44 23.62 -0.89
N GLN A 88 -11.88 22.83 0.01
CA GLN A 88 -12.03 23.03 1.45
C GLN A 88 -11.04 24.03 2.04
N HIS A 89 -10.20 24.68 1.23
CA HIS A 89 -9.23 25.71 1.66
C HIS A 89 -8.35 25.25 2.84
N ILE A 90 -7.94 23.97 2.81
CA ILE A 90 -7.10 23.39 3.86
C ILE A 90 -5.68 23.90 3.71
N SER A 91 -5.00 24.10 4.86
CA SER A 91 -3.60 24.55 4.87
C SER A 91 -2.73 23.66 3.97
N MET A 92 -1.91 24.29 3.14
CA MET A 92 -0.94 23.62 2.27
C MET A 92 0.03 22.73 3.07
N ASP A 93 0.24 23.03 4.36
CA ASP A 93 1.04 22.17 5.26
C ASP A 93 0.47 20.76 5.42
N SER A 94 -0.80 20.55 5.10
CA SER A 94 -1.46 19.23 5.13
C SER A 94 -1.52 18.55 3.76
N ALA A 95 -1.08 19.20 2.69
CA ALA A 95 -1.13 18.65 1.31
C ALA A 95 -0.35 17.33 1.15
N TRP A 96 0.66 17.11 2.00
CA TRP A 96 1.44 15.87 2.03
C TRP A 96 0.58 14.62 2.26
N ILE A 97 -0.61 14.74 2.89
CA ILE A 97 -1.53 13.61 3.10
C ILE A 97 -2.02 13.07 1.75
N VAL A 98 -2.34 13.97 0.83
CA VAL A 98 -2.76 13.63 -0.53
C VAL A 98 -1.59 13.07 -1.34
N ASP A 99 -0.42 13.72 -1.23
CA ASP A 99 0.80 13.28 -1.90
C ASP A 99 1.23 11.87 -1.45
N MET A 100 1.11 11.53 -0.16
CA MET A 100 1.39 10.19 0.35
C MET A 100 0.48 9.11 -0.26
N SER A 101 -0.77 9.44 -0.56
CA SER A 101 -1.68 8.50 -1.24
C SER A 101 -1.27 8.26 -2.69
N GLU A 102 -0.84 9.31 -3.41
CA GLU A 102 -0.30 9.18 -4.76
C GLU A 102 1.05 8.46 -4.76
N ILE A 103 1.94 8.75 -3.81
CA ILE A 103 3.22 8.05 -3.65
C ILE A 103 2.99 6.54 -3.55
N TYR A 104 2.03 6.11 -2.72
CA TYR A 104 1.74 4.69 -2.55
C TYR A 104 1.30 4.02 -3.87
N LEU A 105 0.42 4.66 -4.66
CA LEU A 105 0.02 4.18 -5.97
C LEU A 105 1.20 4.13 -6.94
N ARG A 106 1.94 5.24 -7.08
CA ARG A 106 3.06 5.35 -8.02
C ARG A 106 4.20 4.37 -7.69
N TYR A 107 4.50 4.22 -6.40
CA TYR A 107 5.48 3.24 -5.94
C TYR A 107 5.07 1.81 -6.31
N THR A 108 3.79 1.46 -6.14
CA THR A 108 3.24 0.15 -6.53
C THR A 108 3.33 -0.08 -8.05
N LEU A 109 3.12 0.97 -8.84
CA LEU A 109 3.25 0.97 -10.30
C LEU A 109 4.71 1.06 -10.78
N LYS A 110 5.69 1.18 -9.86
CA LYS A 110 7.11 1.37 -10.17
C LYS A 110 7.43 2.67 -10.94
N ASP A 111 6.58 3.67 -10.83
CA ASP A 111 6.76 5.03 -11.38
C ASP A 111 7.61 5.85 -10.40
N TYR A 112 8.91 5.47 -10.29
CA TYR A 112 9.82 6.02 -9.30
C TYR A 112 10.15 7.49 -9.52
N ASP A 113 10.18 7.95 -10.76
CA ASP A 113 10.42 9.37 -11.09
C ASP A 113 9.32 10.24 -10.48
N ARG A 114 8.07 9.81 -10.61
CA ARG A 114 6.95 10.52 -10.02
C ARG A 114 6.96 10.44 -8.49
N VAL A 115 7.37 9.31 -7.92
CA VAL A 115 7.53 9.16 -6.47
C VAL A 115 8.55 10.15 -5.94
N GLU A 116 9.71 10.31 -6.60
CA GLU A 116 10.76 11.25 -6.18
C GLU A 116 10.27 12.69 -6.17
N ILE A 117 9.56 13.12 -7.22
CA ILE A 117 8.96 14.46 -7.29
C ILE A 117 7.99 14.71 -6.13
N LEU A 118 7.15 13.72 -5.79
CA LEU A 118 6.18 13.85 -4.72
C LEU A 118 6.84 13.86 -3.34
N LEU A 119 7.85 13.03 -3.14
CA LEU A 119 8.61 12.97 -1.88
C LEU A 119 9.27 14.31 -1.52
N ASN A 120 9.65 15.13 -2.51
CA ASN A 120 10.21 16.47 -2.27
C ASN A 120 9.22 17.45 -1.61
N ARG A 121 7.92 17.10 -1.61
CA ARG A 121 6.85 17.91 -1.00
C ARG A 121 6.36 17.33 0.33
N THR A 122 6.88 16.18 0.74
CA THR A 122 6.45 15.51 1.95
C THR A 122 7.40 15.75 3.10
N PRO A 123 6.91 15.77 4.36
CA PRO A 123 7.76 15.89 5.53
C PRO A 123 8.79 14.77 5.63
N ASP A 124 9.94 15.09 6.18
CA ASP A 124 11.04 14.15 6.42
C ASP A 124 10.70 13.27 7.63
N THR A 125 10.07 12.14 7.38
CA THR A 125 9.80 11.10 8.38
C THR A 125 10.68 9.89 8.13
N ALA A 126 10.82 9.00 9.11
CA ALA A 126 11.54 7.74 8.91
C ALA A 126 10.98 6.93 7.72
N PHE A 127 9.65 6.98 7.51
CA PHE A 127 8.98 6.30 6.40
C PHE A 127 9.29 6.94 5.04
N THR A 128 9.22 8.27 4.92
CA THR A 128 9.53 8.96 3.65
C THR A 128 11.01 8.85 3.30
N LYS A 129 11.90 8.86 4.29
CA LYS A 129 13.34 8.59 4.11
C LYS A 129 13.57 7.19 3.55
N LEU A 130 12.91 6.18 4.13
CA LEU A 130 13.01 4.81 3.63
C LEU A 130 12.59 4.70 2.16
N ILE A 131 11.45 5.31 1.77
CA ILE A 131 11.01 5.28 0.37
C ILE A 131 12.03 5.99 -0.53
N ARG A 132 12.63 7.12 -0.10
CA ARG A 132 13.70 7.79 -0.85
C ARG A 132 14.90 6.89 -1.07
N ASP A 133 15.34 6.18 -0.02
CA ASP A 133 16.46 5.26 -0.11
C ASP A 133 16.14 4.11 -1.06
N GLU A 134 14.94 3.53 -0.99
CA GLU A 134 14.49 2.48 -1.90
C GLU A 134 14.43 2.95 -3.37
N VAL A 135 13.88 4.13 -3.62
CA VAL A 135 13.82 4.73 -4.96
C VAL A 135 15.24 4.99 -5.48
N ALA A 136 16.12 5.52 -4.64
CA ALA A 136 17.50 5.80 -4.99
C ALA A 136 18.28 4.53 -5.36
N VAL A 137 18.07 3.42 -4.64
CA VAL A 137 18.66 2.12 -4.96
C VAL A 137 18.17 1.60 -6.32
N ARG A 138 16.87 1.73 -6.59
CA ARG A 138 16.28 1.31 -7.88
C ARG A 138 16.76 2.18 -9.05
N ASN A 139 17.12 3.44 -8.78
CA ASN A 139 17.73 4.36 -9.74
C ASN A 139 19.28 4.21 -9.83
N GLY A 140 19.84 3.12 -9.31
CA GLY A 140 21.24 2.74 -9.48
C GLY A 140 22.18 3.09 -8.33
N ARG A 141 21.69 3.57 -7.17
CA ARG A 141 22.50 3.68 -5.95
C ARG A 141 22.77 2.30 -5.35
N ASN A 142 23.89 2.18 -4.64
CA ASN A 142 24.26 0.92 -4.01
C ASN A 142 23.25 0.54 -2.91
N PRO A 143 22.65 -0.67 -2.93
CA PRO A 143 21.72 -1.15 -1.90
C PRO A 143 22.30 -1.12 -0.47
N LYS A 144 23.63 -1.22 -0.32
CA LYS A 144 24.29 -1.14 0.99
C LYS A 144 24.21 0.24 1.65
N GLU A 145 23.80 1.26 0.89
CA GLU A 145 23.58 2.61 1.41
C GLU A 145 22.20 2.77 2.07
N MET A 146 21.31 1.80 1.91
CA MET A 146 20.03 1.78 2.64
C MET A 146 20.30 1.57 4.14
N ASN A 147 19.96 2.58 4.92
CA ASN A 147 20.22 2.57 6.36
C ASN A 147 19.10 1.86 7.13
N ILE A 148 18.85 0.57 6.78
CA ILE A 148 17.79 -0.25 7.36
C ILE A 148 17.96 -0.36 8.89
N GLU A 149 19.19 -0.35 9.38
CA GLU A 149 19.49 -0.41 10.81
C GLU A 149 18.92 0.77 11.60
N LYS A 150 18.82 1.94 10.97
CA LYS A 150 18.24 3.16 11.57
C LYS A 150 16.73 3.24 11.49
N LEU A 151 16.05 2.24 10.92
CA LEU A 151 14.60 2.21 10.96
C LEU A 151 14.11 2.10 12.40
N PRO A 152 13.00 2.80 12.73
CA PRO A 152 12.39 2.68 14.05
C PRO A 152 12.02 1.22 14.38
N ASP A 153 12.26 0.82 15.61
CA ASP A 153 11.94 -0.52 16.14
C ASP A 153 11.38 -0.47 17.58
N SER A 154 10.91 0.70 17.99
CA SER A 154 10.35 0.95 19.32
C SER A 154 8.99 0.28 19.56
N THR A 155 8.24 0.01 18.49
CA THR A 155 6.97 -0.71 18.55
C THR A 155 7.07 -2.06 17.82
N PRO A 156 6.25 -3.08 18.21
CA PRO A 156 6.23 -4.37 17.52
C PRO A 156 6.00 -4.23 16.01
N ARG A 157 5.16 -3.29 15.57
CA ARG A 157 4.92 -3.00 14.15
C ARG A 157 6.13 -2.42 13.42
N GLU A 158 6.84 -1.50 14.04
CA GLU A 158 8.06 -0.93 13.47
C GLU A 158 9.12 -2.01 13.36
N LYS A 159 9.31 -2.81 14.40
CA LYS A 159 10.24 -3.94 14.40
C LYS A 159 9.88 -4.96 13.32
N LEU A 160 8.59 -5.29 13.15
CA LEU A 160 8.14 -6.17 12.08
C LEU A 160 8.51 -5.63 10.69
N ARG A 161 8.24 -4.35 10.43
CA ARG A 161 8.61 -3.70 9.16
C ARG A 161 10.11 -3.74 8.92
N LYS A 162 10.91 -3.49 9.96
CA LYS A 162 12.36 -3.55 9.89
C LYS A 162 12.84 -4.96 9.48
N PHE A 163 12.32 -6.02 10.11
CA PHE A 163 12.66 -7.39 9.73
C PHE A 163 12.27 -7.71 8.28
N ILE A 164 11.10 -7.30 7.83
CA ILE A 164 10.68 -7.50 6.43
C ILE A 164 11.65 -6.79 5.47
N LYS A 165 12.05 -5.56 5.76
CA LYS A 165 13.01 -4.83 4.94
C LYS A 165 14.41 -5.45 4.96
N MET A 166 14.85 -5.97 6.09
CA MET A 166 16.08 -6.76 6.18
C MET A 166 16.00 -8.03 5.32
N ALA A 167 14.89 -8.77 5.39
CA ALA A 167 14.68 -9.96 4.57
C ALA A 167 14.63 -9.63 3.06
N GLU A 168 13.99 -8.50 2.68
CA GLU A 168 13.96 -8.01 1.30
C GLU A 168 15.37 -7.71 0.78
N ALA A 169 16.21 -7.04 1.58
CA ALA A 169 17.57 -6.68 1.21
C ALA A 169 18.51 -7.88 1.01
N VAL A 170 18.17 -9.04 1.56
CA VAL A 170 18.95 -10.29 1.45
C VAL A 170 18.17 -11.40 0.73
N SER A 171 17.17 -11.03 -0.06
CA SER A 171 16.28 -11.98 -0.74
C SER A 171 16.97 -12.92 -1.72
N ASP A 172 18.17 -12.57 -2.19
CA ASP A 172 19.09 -13.39 -2.99
C ASP A 172 19.87 -14.43 -2.17
N ARG A 173 19.94 -14.29 -0.83
CA ARG A 173 20.62 -15.17 0.11
C ARG A 173 19.60 -15.99 0.91
N GLU A 174 19.16 -17.12 0.34
CA GLU A 174 17.99 -17.88 0.84
C GLU A 174 18.06 -18.21 2.34
N ASN A 175 19.21 -18.66 2.86
CA ASN A 175 19.34 -19.04 4.27
C ASN A 175 19.20 -17.83 5.20
N GLU A 176 19.85 -16.72 4.87
CA GLU A 176 19.80 -15.50 5.67
C GLU A 176 18.40 -14.87 5.60
N CYS A 177 17.81 -14.80 4.41
CA CYS A 177 16.45 -14.35 4.22
C CYS A 177 15.45 -15.18 5.04
N SER A 178 15.59 -16.51 5.04
CA SER A 178 14.74 -17.41 5.81
C SER A 178 14.86 -17.18 7.32
N LEU A 179 16.07 -16.96 7.83
CA LEU A 179 16.28 -16.72 9.26
C LEU A 179 15.62 -15.41 9.71
N ILE A 180 15.80 -14.34 8.95
CA ILE A 180 15.19 -13.03 9.26
C ILE A 180 13.66 -13.10 9.11
N MET A 181 13.17 -13.78 8.06
CA MET A 181 11.74 -13.96 7.84
C MET A 181 11.09 -14.77 8.96
N GLN A 182 11.78 -15.78 9.52
CA GLN A 182 11.29 -16.53 10.67
C GLN A 182 11.08 -15.61 11.89
N GLN A 183 12.00 -14.67 12.15
CA GLN A 183 11.85 -13.68 13.23
C GLN A 183 10.66 -12.76 12.97
N ALA A 184 10.48 -12.32 11.72
CA ALA A 184 9.34 -11.52 11.31
C ALA A 184 8.01 -12.27 11.53
N LEU A 185 7.95 -13.54 11.13
CA LEU A 185 6.75 -14.38 11.25
C LEU A 185 6.38 -14.67 12.71
N ASN A 186 7.37 -14.91 13.57
CA ASN A 186 7.13 -15.10 15.01
C ASN A 186 6.49 -13.82 15.61
N LEU A 187 7.06 -12.66 15.33
CA LEU A 187 6.51 -11.39 15.78
C LEU A 187 5.14 -11.10 15.15
N GLY A 188 4.97 -11.42 13.86
CA GLY A 188 3.69 -11.29 13.16
C GLY A 188 2.58 -12.14 13.77
N SER A 189 2.91 -13.37 14.21
CA SER A 189 2.00 -14.25 14.91
C SER A 189 1.55 -13.67 16.25
N GLU A 190 2.48 -13.06 17.01
CA GLU A 190 2.18 -12.43 18.32
C GLU A 190 1.21 -11.25 18.18
N ILE A 191 1.29 -10.48 17.11
CA ILE A 191 0.49 -9.26 16.91
C ILE A 191 -0.66 -9.42 15.91
N GLY A 192 -0.88 -10.62 15.37
CA GLY A 192 -1.95 -10.92 14.42
C GLY A 192 -1.76 -10.22 13.05
N ALA A 193 -0.53 -10.01 12.61
CA ALA A 193 -0.25 -9.30 11.35
C ALA A 193 -0.27 -10.26 10.16
N TYR A 194 -1.35 -10.32 9.42
CA TYR A 194 -1.47 -11.12 8.19
C TYR A 194 -1.20 -10.29 6.93
N GLU A 195 -1.92 -9.18 6.75
CA GLU A 195 -1.89 -8.40 5.52
C GLU A 195 -0.49 -7.83 5.22
N THR A 196 0.29 -7.54 6.26
CA THR A 196 1.68 -7.12 6.13
C THR A 196 2.54 -8.13 5.37
N PHE A 197 2.27 -9.44 5.49
CA PHE A 197 2.97 -10.50 4.77
C PHE A 197 2.32 -10.84 3.42
N VAL A 198 0.99 -10.80 3.35
CA VAL A 198 0.23 -11.10 2.12
C VAL A 198 0.59 -10.14 0.98
N ARG A 199 0.98 -8.90 1.30
CA ARG A 199 1.37 -7.86 0.32
C ARG A 199 2.82 -7.94 -0.16
N GLN A 200 3.61 -8.86 0.37
CA GLN A 200 5.04 -8.93 0.01
C GLN A 200 5.27 -9.35 -1.45
N SER A 201 6.49 -9.11 -1.92
CA SER A 201 6.94 -9.54 -3.24
C SER A 201 6.95 -11.06 -3.36
N GLU A 202 6.88 -11.56 -4.59
CA GLU A 202 6.89 -13.01 -4.86
C GLU A 202 8.08 -13.75 -4.24
N PRO A 203 9.33 -13.24 -4.29
CA PRO A 203 10.45 -13.89 -3.61
C PRO A 203 10.21 -14.07 -2.10
N LEU A 204 9.71 -13.04 -1.41
CA LEU A 204 9.43 -13.12 0.03
C LEU A 204 8.24 -14.03 0.35
N THR A 205 7.17 -13.99 -0.45
CA THR A 205 6.02 -14.89 -0.25
C THR A 205 6.41 -16.35 -0.44
N ASN A 206 7.31 -16.66 -1.39
CA ASN A 206 7.85 -18.00 -1.58
C ASN A 206 8.65 -18.48 -0.35
N VAL A 207 9.45 -17.60 0.27
CA VAL A 207 10.16 -17.93 1.52
C VAL A 207 9.18 -18.20 2.65
N ILE A 208 8.12 -17.39 2.79
CA ILE A 208 7.07 -17.60 3.80
C ILE A 208 6.39 -18.95 3.62
N LEU A 209 6.00 -19.31 2.39
CA LEU A 209 5.34 -20.58 2.10
C LEU A 209 6.28 -21.79 2.36
N LYS A 210 7.58 -21.67 2.07
CA LYS A 210 8.58 -22.69 2.42
C LYS A 210 8.72 -22.90 3.93
N ILE A 211 8.72 -21.81 4.73
CA ILE A 211 8.78 -21.88 6.19
C ILE A 211 7.51 -22.54 6.73
N ALA A 212 6.34 -22.11 6.26
CA ALA A 212 5.05 -22.67 6.67
C ALA A 212 4.95 -24.17 6.38
N GLY A 213 5.47 -24.64 5.24
CA GLY A 213 5.51 -26.05 4.89
C GLY A 213 6.43 -26.90 5.78
N LYS A 214 7.47 -26.29 6.37
CA LYS A 214 8.40 -27.00 7.27
C LYS A 214 7.94 -27.02 8.73
N GLN A 215 7.27 -25.97 9.17
CA GLN A 215 6.86 -25.77 10.58
C GLN A 215 5.42 -25.24 10.63
N PRO A 216 4.41 -26.08 10.34
CA PRO A 216 3.02 -25.62 10.31
C PRO A 216 2.56 -25.19 11.68
N THR A 217 1.94 -24.02 11.73
CA THR A 217 1.20 -23.49 12.88
C THR A 217 -0.14 -22.93 12.40
N ILE A 218 -1.13 -22.79 13.26
CA ILE A 218 -2.44 -22.22 12.89
C ILE A 218 -2.26 -20.88 12.17
N TYR A 219 -1.36 -20.01 12.66
CA TYR A 219 -1.05 -18.73 12.04
C TYR A 219 -0.45 -18.89 10.64
N LEU A 220 0.53 -19.77 10.46
CA LEU A 220 1.21 -19.96 9.17
C LEU A 220 0.33 -20.70 8.14
N GLU A 221 -0.56 -21.57 8.58
CA GLU A 221 -1.56 -22.20 7.72
C GLU A 221 -2.53 -21.18 7.15
N GLU A 222 -3.08 -20.32 8.03
CA GLU A 222 -3.98 -19.24 7.60
C GLU A 222 -3.26 -18.22 6.72
N LEU A 223 -2.04 -17.82 7.07
CA LEU A 223 -1.23 -16.92 6.24
C LEU A 223 -0.97 -17.51 4.85
N SER A 224 -0.64 -18.81 4.76
CA SER A 224 -0.44 -19.50 3.49
C SER A 224 -1.70 -19.54 2.64
N ARG A 225 -2.85 -19.74 3.26
CA ARG A 225 -4.17 -19.69 2.61
C ARG A 225 -4.41 -18.30 2.00
N LEU A 226 -4.21 -17.24 2.78
CA LEU A 226 -4.39 -15.85 2.35
C LEU A 226 -3.44 -15.47 1.20
N ILE A 227 -2.16 -15.83 1.30
CA ILE A 227 -1.17 -15.60 0.23
C ILE A 227 -1.60 -16.31 -1.06
N THR A 228 -1.98 -17.59 -0.96
CA THR A 228 -2.39 -18.39 -2.12
C THR A 228 -3.67 -17.82 -2.78
N GLN A 229 -4.63 -17.39 -1.97
CA GLN A 229 -5.84 -16.75 -2.47
C GLN A 229 -5.51 -15.45 -3.21
N ARG A 230 -4.63 -14.61 -2.66
CA ARG A 230 -4.20 -13.35 -3.29
C ARG A 230 -3.50 -13.58 -4.63
N ILE A 231 -2.63 -14.59 -4.71
CA ILE A 231 -1.96 -14.97 -5.97
C ILE A 231 -2.99 -15.37 -7.02
N LYS A 232 -3.95 -16.23 -6.67
CA LYS A 232 -5.03 -16.66 -7.58
C LYS A 232 -5.85 -15.49 -8.11
N THR A 233 -6.25 -14.56 -7.24
CA THR A 233 -7.03 -13.38 -7.64
C THR A 233 -6.24 -12.46 -8.58
N LYS A 234 -4.93 -12.28 -8.35
CA LYS A 234 -4.07 -11.52 -9.28
C LYS A 234 -3.97 -12.17 -10.65
N HIS A 235 -3.86 -13.47 -10.71
CA HIS A 235 -3.82 -14.21 -12.00
C HIS A 235 -5.14 -14.15 -12.76
N GLN A 236 -6.26 -14.19 -12.07
CA GLN A 236 -7.59 -14.08 -12.69
C GLN A 236 -7.83 -12.68 -13.26
N SER A 237 -7.45 -11.61 -12.57
CA SER A 237 -7.58 -10.24 -13.07
C SER A 237 -6.67 -9.96 -14.27
N THR A 238 -5.47 -10.54 -14.31
CA THR A 238 -4.57 -10.43 -15.47
C THR A 238 -4.97 -11.36 -16.63
N GLY A 239 -5.56 -12.51 -16.35
CA GLY A 239 -6.11 -13.43 -17.36
C GLY A 239 -7.33 -12.83 -18.08
N SER A 240 -8.27 -12.27 -17.33
CA SER A 240 -9.47 -11.62 -17.87
C SER A 240 -9.14 -10.45 -18.82
N LEU A 241 -8.10 -9.65 -18.52
CA LEU A 241 -7.64 -8.58 -19.41
C LEU A 241 -7.02 -9.11 -20.72
N LYS A 242 -6.35 -10.28 -20.68
CA LYS A 242 -5.76 -10.90 -21.88
C LYS A 242 -6.81 -11.54 -22.79
N GLU A 243 -7.88 -12.08 -22.22
CA GLU A 243 -8.96 -12.70 -23.00
C GLU A 243 -9.89 -11.69 -23.70
N ASN A 244 -9.96 -10.46 -23.21
CA ASN A 244 -10.86 -9.43 -23.72
C ASN A 244 -10.18 -8.37 -24.61
N LEU A 245 -8.87 -8.39 -24.75
CA LEU A 245 -8.14 -7.43 -25.58
C LEU A 245 -7.62 -8.12 -26.85
N THR A 246 -7.89 -7.49 -28.01
CA THR A 246 -7.28 -7.87 -29.28
C THR A 246 -5.75 -7.68 -29.23
N SER A 247 -5.02 -8.33 -30.12
CA SER A 247 -3.56 -8.18 -30.21
C SER A 247 -3.13 -6.72 -30.37
N ARG A 248 -3.94 -5.92 -31.06
CA ARG A 248 -3.69 -4.48 -31.27
C ARG A 248 -3.92 -3.65 -30.01
N GLU A 249 -4.96 -3.94 -29.25
CA GLU A 249 -5.23 -3.30 -27.97
C GLU A 249 -4.18 -3.63 -26.92
N LEU A 250 -3.68 -4.87 -26.90
CA LEU A 250 -2.56 -5.30 -26.05
C LEU A 250 -1.27 -4.53 -26.40
N GLU A 251 -1.02 -4.29 -27.68
CA GLU A 251 0.10 -3.49 -28.14
C GLU A 251 -0.02 -2.02 -27.67
N ILE A 252 -1.21 -1.44 -27.79
CA ILE A 252 -1.50 -0.09 -27.30
C ILE A 252 -1.29 0.00 -25.78
N VAL A 253 -1.82 -0.96 -25.02
CA VAL A 253 -1.67 -1.00 -23.55
C VAL A 253 -0.20 -1.12 -23.15
N LYS A 254 0.60 -1.93 -23.86
CA LYS A 254 2.06 -2.01 -23.65
C LYS A 254 2.75 -0.67 -23.88
N HIS A 255 2.35 0.07 -24.89
CA HIS A 255 2.90 1.41 -25.15
C HIS A 255 2.44 2.43 -24.12
N LEU A 256 1.18 2.39 -23.68
CA LEU A 256 0.64 3.26 -22.63
C LEU A 256 1.27 3.01 -21.26
N SER A 257 1.79 1.82 -21.01
CA SER A 257 2.56 1.51 -19.79
C SER A 257 3.98 2.08 -19.81
N THR A 258 4.43 2.61 -20.94
CA THR A 258 5.71 3.35 -21.06
C THR A 258 5.47 4.82 -20.76
N ALA A 259 6.41 5.51 -20.10
CA ALA A 259 6.32 6.95 -19.80
C ALA A 259 6.44 7.86 -21.04
N LYS A 260 6.21 7.32 -22.25
CA LYS A 260 6.31 8.07 -23.50
C LYS A 260 5.08 8.98 -23.71
N PRO A 261 5.25 10.18 -24.27
CA PRO A 261 4.14 11.04 -24.67
C PRO A 261 3.20 10.33 -25.65
N ILE A 262 1.90 10.57 -25.51
CA ILE A 262 0.86 9.96 -26.39
C ILE A 262 1.15 10.18 -27.87
N SER A 263 1.64 11.38 -28.26
CA SER A 263 2.05 11.69 -29.62
C SER A 263 3.18 10.81 -30.15
N THR A 264 4.10 10.40 -29.29
CA THR A 264 5.20 9.48 -29.65
C THR A 264 4.67 8.05 -29.79
N ILE A 265 3.74 7.65 -28.91
CA ILE A 265 3.07 6.35 -28.96
C ILE A 265 2.23 6.24 -30.25
N ALA A 266 1.44 7.29 -30.58
CA ALA A 266 0.64 7.33 -31.78
C ALA A 266 1.51 7.17 -33.04
N LYS A 267 2.66 7.87 -33.12
CA LYS A 267 3.62 7.71 -34.21
C LYS A 267 4.19 6.29 -34.29
N SER A 268 4.55 5.67 -33.17
CA SER A 268 5.12 4.31 -33.17
C SER A 268 4.09 3.25 -33.57
N LEU A 269 2.80 3.53 -33.34
CA LEU A 269 1.67 2.66 -33.68
C LEU A 269 1.06 2.97 -35.06
N HIS A 270 1.59 3.97 -35.77
CA HIS A 270 1.04 4.48 -37.07
C HIS A 270 -0.45 4.84 -36.96
N ILE A 271 -0.83 5.51 -35.85
CA ILE A 271 -2.18 6.02 -35.60
C ILE A 271 -2.13 7.54 -35.70
N SER A 272 -3.03 8.12 -36.47
CA SER A 272 -3.20 9.58 -36.64
C SER A 272 -4.09 10.17 -35.57
#